data_3894989af60f0052cfd0757948cbcabb
#
_entry.id   3894989af60f0052cfd0757948cbcabb
#
_cell.length_a   1.000
_cell.length_b   1.000
_cell.length_c   1.000
_cell.angle_alpha   90.00
_cell.angle_beta   90.00
_cell.angle_gamma   90.00
#
_symmetry.space_group_name_H-M   'P 1'
#
loop_
_entity.id
_entity.type
_entity.pdbx_description
1 polymer ?
#
loop_
_entity_poly.entity_id
_entity_poly.type
_entity_poly.pdbx_seq_one_letter_code
_entity_poly.pdbx_strand_id
1 'polypeptide(L)'
;MNQEFEEILHSVEYAPAEARHMFDGRKAENIRIINVRGDSMSGTIEPGDLLFVDISVKSFDGDGIYAFLYDDTAHVKRLQKMKDKLLVISDNKSYAAWDPIEKDEMNRVFVFGKVIGSMPQTYRKHG
;
A
#
# COMPACT_ATOMS: atom_id res chain seq x y z
N MET A 1 12.33 9.76 4.30
CA MET A 1 11.20 9.04 3.71
C MET A 1 11.24 9.14 2.20
N ASN A 2 10.88 8.10 1.51
CA ASN A 2 10.87 8.08 0.05
C ASN A 2 9.76 8.96 -0.49
N GLN A 3 10.07 9.73 -1.55
CA GLN A 3 9.13 10.66 -2.17
C GLN A 3 7.90 9.99 -2.77
N GLU A 4 7.97 8.70 -3.07
CA GLU A 4 6.85 7.97 -3.64
C GLU A 4 5.63 8.00 -2.72
N PHE A 5 5.85 8.02 -1.39
CA PHE A 5 4.76 8.16 -0.43
C PHE A 5 4.43 9.62 -0.14
N GLU A 6 5.38 10.54 -0.33
CA GLU A 6 5.20 11.93 0.05
C GLU A 6 4.53 12.78 -1.01
N GLU A 7 4.70 12.44 -2.28
CA GLU A 7 4.26 13.29 -3.36
C GLU A 7 2.77 13.52 -3.39
N ILE A 8 1.98 12.51 -3.06
CA ILE A 8 0.52 12.65 -3.06
C ILE A 8 -0.03 11.94 -1.84
N LEU A 9 0.09 12.60 -0.70
CA LEU A 9 -0.42 12.10 0.54
C LEU A 9 -1.53 13.01 1.01
N HIS A 10 -2.76 12.52 0.96
CA HIS A 10 -3.94 13.30 1.34
C HIS A 10 -4.71 12.60 2.44
N SER A 11 -5.28 13.40 3.33
CA SER A 11 -6.26 12.89 4.28
C SER A 11 -7.59 12.73 3.59
N VAL A 12 -8.28 11.65 3.87
CA VAL A 12 -9.63 11.42 3.39
C VAL A 12 -10.60 11.98 4.42
N GLU A 13 -11.49 12.87 3.97
CA GLU A 13 -12.53 13.42 4.84
C GLU A 13 -13.88 12.97 4.32
N TYR A 14 -14.59 12.19 5.14
CA TYR A 14 -15.94 11.72 4.84
C TYR A 14 -16.80 11.83 6.08
N ALA A 15 -18.11 11.95 5.88
CA ALA A 15 -19.03 11.83 7.00
C ALA A 15 -18.84 10.46 7.67
N PRO A 16 -18.97 10.37 9.00
CA PRO A 16 -18.68 9.12 9.71
C PRO A 16 -19.40 7.89 9.15
N ALA A 17 -20.63 8.03 8.72
CA ALA A 17 -21.40 6.91 8.16
C ALA A 17 -20.79 6.43 6.84
N GLU A 18 -20.36 7.35 5.99
CA GLU A 18 -19.72 7.03 4.73
C GLU A 18 -18.37 6.40 4.95
N ALA A 19 -17.61 6.90 5.91
CA ALA A 19 -16.31 6.36 6.24
C ALA A 19 -16.41 4.89 6.67
N ARG A 20 -17.39 4.56 7.51
CA ARG A 20 -17.61 3.18 7.93
C ARG A 20 -17.91 2.28 6.74
N HIS A 21 -18.72 2.79 5.82
CA HIS A 21 -19.14 2.02 4.66
C HIS A 21 -17.97 1.76 3.72
N MET A 22 -17.15 2.79 3.48
CA MET A 22 -16.01 2.68 2.56
C MET A 22 -14.84 1.90 3.16
N PHE A 23 -14.61 2.04 4.45
CA PHE A 23 -13.37 1.56 5.07
C PHE A 23 -13.58 0.41 6.04
N ASP A 24 -14.70 -0.28 5.92
CA ASP A 24 -15.01 -1.48 6.71
C ASP A 24 -14.80 -1.26 8.22
N GLY A 25 -15.38 -0.17 8.73
CA GLY A 25 -15.30 0.15 10.15
C GLY A 25 -14.01 0.83 10.58
N ARG A 26 -13.05 0.99 9.68
CA ARG A 26 -11.80 1.67 10.01
C ARG A 26 -12.04 3.17 10.15
N LYS A 27 -11.25 3.83 11.00
CA LYS A 27 -11.41 5.26 11.24
C LYS A 27 -10.88 6.05 10.06
N ALA A 28 -11.70 6.95 9.52
CA ALA A 28 -11.30 7.79 8.38
C ALA A 28 -10.04 8.62 8.69
N GLU A 29 -9.84 9.03 9.93
CA GLU A 29 -8.66 9.80 10.33
C GLU A 29 -7.36 9.04 10.18
N ASN A 30 -7.43 7.69 10.13
CA ASN A 30 -6.26 6.83 9.93
C ASN A 30 -6.04 6.51 8.47
N ILE A 31 -6.86 6.99 7.56
CA ILE A 31 -6.75 6.67 6.15
C ILE A 31 -6.01 7.78 5.42
N ARG A 32 -5.05 7.37 4.60
CA ARG A 32 -4.34 8.29 3.69
C ARG A 32 -4.56 7.84 2.28
N ILE A 33 -4.64 8.81 1.39
CA ILE A 33 -4.72 8.52 -0.04
C ILE A 33 -3.32 8.72 -0.62
N ILE A 34 -2.80 7.70 -1.28
CA ILE A 34 -1.55 7.82 -2.01
C ILE A 34 -1.78 7.43 -3.47
N ASN A 35 -0.95 7.94 -4.34
CA ASN A 35 -1.00 7.67 -5.76
C ASN A 35 0.11 6.69 -6.13
N VAL A 36 -0.21 5.71 -6.97
CA VAL A 36 0.75 4.70 -7.40
C VAL A 36 1.36 5.11 -8.73
N ARG A 37 2.69 5.03 -8.84
CA ARG A 37 3.41 5.37 -10.06
C ARG A 37 3.84 4.19 -10.88
N GLY A 38 4.36 3.16 -10.24
CA GLY A 38 4.85 1.98 -10.93
C GLY A 38 3.73 1.04 -11.33
N ASP A 39 4.08 0.00 -12.07
CA ASP A 39 3.13 -0.99 -12.55
C ASP A 39 3.37 -2.39 -11.97
N SER A 40 4.14 -2.49 -10.89
CA SER A 40 4.46 -3.79 -10.28
C SER A 40 3.24 -4.53 -9.75
N MET A 41 2.17 -3.80 -9.47
CA MET A 41 0.92 -4.39 -8.96
C MET A 41 -0.18 -4.41 -10.02
N SER A 42 0.14 -4.17 -11.28
CA SER A 42 -0.84 -4.22 -12.38
C SER A 42 -1.56 -5.56 -12.43
N GLY A 43 -2.83 -5.50 -12.71
CA GLY A 43 -3.78 -6.60 -12.55
C GLY A 43 -4.61 -6.44 -11.31
N THR A 44 -4.09 -5.75 -10.29
CA THR A 44 -4.80 -5.44 -9.05
C THR A 44 -4.85 -3.94 -8.83
N ILE A 45 -3.71 -3.27 -8.97
CA ILE A 45 -3.60 -1.80 -8.84
C ILE A 45 -2.88 -1.29 -10.06
N GLU A 46 -3.50 -0.35 -10.78
CA GLU A 46 -2.91 0.20 -11.99
C GLU A 46 -2.17 1.51 -11.71
N PRO A 47 -1.16 1.84 -12.52
CA PRO A 47 -0.50 3.14 -12.39
C PRO A 47 -1.51 4.28 -12.46
N GLY A 48 -1.41 5.22 -11.54
CA GLY A 48 -2.35 6.33 -11.44
C GLY A 48 -3.53 6.08 -10.52
N ASP A 49 -3.72 4.86 -10.07
CA ASP A 49 -4.78 4.56 -9.09
C ASP A 49 -4.51 5.27 -7.77
N LEU A 50 -5.59 5.63 -7.10
CA LEU A 50 -5.54 6.12 -5.74
C LEU A 50 -5.62 4.94 -4.78
N LEU A 51 -4.71 4.88 -3.82
CA LEU A 51 -4.74 3.86 -2.78
C LEU A 51 -5.22 4.45 -1.48
N PHE A 52 -6.09 3.71 -0.81
CA PHE A 52 -6.52 4.03 0.55
C PHE A 52 -5.69 3.18 1.50
N VAL A 53 -4.90 3.85 2.34
CA VAL A 53 -3.91 3.19 3.20
C VAL A 53 -4.22 3.50 4.65
N ASP A 54 -4.41 2.45 5.45
CA ASP A 54 -4.62 2.60 6.88
C ASP A 54 -3.27 2.69 7.58
N ILE A 55 -2.93 3.90 8.02
CA ILE A 55 -1.64 4.16 8.65
C ILE A 55 -1.59 3.78 10.13
N SER A 56 -2.69 3.32 10.70
CA SER A 56 -2.66 2.77 12.06
C SER A 56 -2.02 1.38 12.08
N VAL A 57 -1.94 0.71 10.92
CA VAL A 57 -1.27 -0.58 10.78
C VAL A 57 0.21 -0.32 10.54
N LYS A 58 1.03 -0.54 11.56
CA LYS A 58 2.47 -0.22 11.54
C LYS A 58 3.36 -1.45 11.45
N SER A 59 2.77 -2.63 11.36
CA SER A 59 3.51 -3.88 11.24
C SER A 59 2.70 -4.85 10.40
N PHE A 60 3.31 -5.97 10.02
CA PHE A 60 2.58 -6.99 9.27
C PHE A 60 1.39 -7.49 10.09
N ASP A 61 0.23 -7.43 9.49
CA ASP A 61 -1.06 -7.76 10.12
C ASP A 61 -1.86 -8.61 9.15
N GLY A 62 -1.38 -9.82 8.88
CA GLY A 62 -2.01 -10.72 7.94
C GLY A 62 -1.64 -10.46 6.50
N ASP A 63 -1.86 -11.46 5.66
CA ASP A 63 -1.57 -11.38 4.24
C ASP A 63 -2.39 -10.27 3.59
N GLY A 64 -1.76 -9.50 2.74
CA GLY A 64 -2.42 -8.39 2.05
C GLY A 64 -1.42 -7.48 1.39
N ILE A 65 -1.91 -6.34 0.90
CA ILE A 65 -1.08 -5.36 0.22
C ILE A 65 -0.69 -4.28 1.22
N TYR A 66 0.58 -3.92 1.22
CA TYR A 66 1.14 -2.94 2.14
C TYR A 66 1.95 -1.90 1.40
N ALA A 67 1.93 -0.69 1.95
CA ALA A 67 2.89 0.35 1.60
C ALA A 67 3.99 0.31 2.67
N PHE A 68 5.23 0.14 2.25
CA PHE A 68 6.33 -0.04 3.21
C PHE A 68 7.65 0.45 2.62
N LEU A 69 8.60 0.69 3.51
CA LEU A 69 9.98 0.96 3.13
C LEU A 69 10.81 -0.29 3.39
N TYR A 70 11.66 -0.61 2.45
CA TYR A 70 12.68 -1.64 2.61
C TYR A 70 14.02 -0.99 2.32
N ASP A 71 14.90 -0.93 3.33
CA ASP A 71 16.15 -0.18 3.25
C ASP A 71 15.91 1.25 2.72
N ASP A 72 14.89 1.91 3.27
CA ASP A 72 14.50 3.29 2.95
C ASP A 72 13.97 3.50 1.53
N THR A 73 13.68 2.44 0.81
CA THR A 73 13.03 2.53 -0.50
C THR A 73 11.57 2.14 -0.39
N ALA A 74 10.69 2.97 -0.96
CA ALA A 74 9.25 2.77 -0.88
C ALA A 74 8.77 1.73 -1.86
N HIS A 75 7.87 0.88 -1.39
CA HIS A 75 7.25 -0.17 -2.19
C HIS A 75 5.78 -0.30 -1.84
N VAL A 76 4.99 -0.72 -2.82
CA VAL A 76 3.63 -1.21 -2.62
C VAL A 76 3.63 -2.62 -3.18
N LYS A 77 3.49 -3.61 -2.32
CA LYS A 77 3.58 -5.01 -2.69
C LYS A 77 2.61 -5.82 -1.84
N ARG A 78 2.35 -7.03 -2.32
CA ARG A 78 1.62 -8.00 -1.51
C ARG A 78 2.62 -8.67 -0.57
N LEU A 79 2.31 -8.67 0.71
CA LEU A 79 3.12 -9.34 1.72
C LEU A 79 2.37 -10.57 2.22
N GLN A 80 3.08 -11.68 2.32
CA GLN A 80 2.52 -12.95 2.76
C GLN A 80 3.49 -13.61 3.71
N LYS A 81 3.00 -14.04 4.84
CA LYS A 81 3.87 -14.72 5.79
C LYS A 81 3.92 -16.21 5.48
N MET A 82 5.14 -16.74 5.42
CA MET A 82 5.37 -18.18 5.25
C MET A 82 6.38 -18.61 6.30
N LYS A 83 5.91 -19.27 7.35
CA LYS A 83 6.71 -19.63 8.52
C LYS A 83 7.27 -18.37 9.17
N ASP A 84 8.58 -18.24 9.31
CA ASP A 84 9.22 -17.06 9.87
C ASP A 84 9.73 -16.09 8.81
N LYS A 85 9.35 -16.31 7.55
CA LYS A 85 9.79 -15.47 6.43
C LYS A 85 8.64 -14.62 5.92
N LEU A 86 8.98 -13.52 5.29
CA LEU A 86 8.00 -12.64 4.66
C LEU A 86 8.22 -12.65 3.15
N LEU A 87 7.21 -13.13 2.43
CA LEU A 87 7.24 -13.11 0.97
C LEU A 87 6.80 -11.75 0.48
N VAL A 88 7.50 -11.21 -0.51
CA VAL A 88 7.18 -9.93 -1.14
C VAL A 88 6.82 -10.21 -2.58
N ILE A 89 5.58 -9.96 -2.95
CA ILE A 89 5.00 -10.40 -4.21
C ILE A 89 4.52 -9.20 -5.00
N SER A 90 4.95 -9.12 -6.27
CA SER A 90 4.38 -8.22 -7.25
C SER A 90 3.24 -8.95 -7.95
N ASP A 91 2.04 -8.36 -7.98
CA ASP A 91 0.91 -8.99 -8.66
C ASP A 91 1.11 -9.02 -10.17
N ASN A 92 1.88 -8.08 -10.71
CA ASN A 92 2.31 -8.12 -12.11
C ASN A 92 3.40 -9.17 -12.27
N LYS A 93 3.06 -10.26 -12.94
CA LYS A 93 3.95 -11.42 -13.06
C LYS A 93 5.16 -11.18 -13.96
N SER A 94 5.24 -10.04 -14.65
CA SER A 94 6.46 -9.67 -15.39
C SER A 94 7.60 -9.25 -14.47
N TYR A 95 7.30 -8.94 -13.21
CA TYR A 95 8.33 -8.57 -12.25
C TYR A 95 8.96 -9.82 -11.63
N ALA A 96 10.28 -9.75 -11.43
CA ALA A 96 10.99 -10.83 -10.78
C ALA A 96 10.54 -10.94 -9.31
N ALA A 97 10.48 -12.18 -8.82
CA ALA A 97 10.19 -12.42 -7.42
C ALA A 97 11.35 -11.92 -6.55
N TRP A 98 11.00 -11.37 -5.38
CA TRP A 98 12.01 -11.05 -4.38
C TRP A 98 12.44 -12.30 -3.67
N ASP A 99 13.68 -12.31 -3.19
CA ASP A 99 14.07 -13.30 -2.18
C ASP A 99 13.24 -13.01 -0.92
N PRO A 100 12.77 -14.05 -0.22
CA PRO A 100 12.01 -13.84 1.01
C PRO A 100 12.83 -13.02 2.02
N ILE A 101 12.13 -12.16 2.75
CA ILE A 101 12.75 -11.41 3.84
C ILE A 101 12.85 -12.35 5.04
N GLU A 102 14.07 -12.63 5.47
CA GLU A 102 14.33 -13.54 6.57
C GLU A 102 14.03 -12.86 7.91
N LYS A 103 13.85 -13.67 8.94
CA LYS A 103 13.51 -13.17 10.27
C LYS A 103 14.51 -12.13 10.79
N ASP A 104 15.79 -12.34 10.53
CA ASP A 104 16.84 -11.43 10.99
C ASP A 104 16.97 -10.17 10.15
N GLU A 105 16.19 -10.06 9.07
CA GLU A 105 16.17 -8.89 8.20
C GLU A 105 14.93 -8.01 8.40
N MET A 106 14.05 -8.37 9.33
CA MET A 106 12.78 -7.65 9.53
C MET A 106 12.96 -6.21 9.96
N ASN A 107 14.12 -5.89 10.57
CA ASN A 107 14.43 -4.51 10.96
C ASN A 107 14.68 -3.60 9.75
N ARG A 108 14.82 -4.16 8.55
CA ARG A 108 14.96 -3.40 7.31
C ARG A 108 13.62 -2.97 6.72
N VAL A 109 12.53 -3.51 7.27
CA VAL A 109 11.17 -3.24 6.80
C VAL A 109 10.50 -2.25 7.74
N PHE A 110 10.00 -1.16 7.18
CA PHE A 110 9.19 -0.19 7.90
C PHE A 110 7.81 -0.13 7.22
N VAL A 111 6.78 -0.58 7.91
CA VAL A 111 5.43 -0.56 7.35
C VAL A 111 4.84 0.84 7.50
N PHE A 112 4.51 1.47 6.38
CA PHE A 112 3.80 2.74 6.37
C PHE A 112 2.33 2.54 6.68
N GLY A 113 1.71 1.54 6.08
CA GLY A 113 0.33 1.20 6.33
C GLY A 113 -0.14 0.04 5.47
N LYS A 114 -1.35 -0.44 5.76
CA LYS A 114 -1.98 -1.51 4.99
C LYS A 114 -2.90 -0.90 3.95
N VAL A 115 -2.78 -1.36 2.70
CA VAL A 115 -3.65 -0.90 1.62
C VAL A 115 -4.99 -1.61 1.77
N ILE A 116 -6.05 -0.83 2.02
CA ILE A 116 -7.38 -1.37 2.28
C ILE A 116 -8.31 -1.24 1.07
N GLY A 117 -7.88 -0.50 0.06
CA GLY A 117 -8.67 -0.35 -1.15
C GLY A 117 -7.95 0.51 -2.17
N SER A 118 -8.49 0.55 -3.36
CA SER A 118 -7.97 1.37 -4.45
C SER A 118 -9.12 1.76 -5.37
N MET A 119 -8.90 2.82 -6.12
CA MET A 119 -9.87 3.22 -7.14
C MET A 119 -9.15 3.94 -8.27
N PRO A 120 -9.67 3.84 -9.51
CA PRO A 120 -9.13 4.61 -10.62
C PRO A 120 -9.29 6.10 -10.37
N GLN A 121 -8.33 6.87 -10.83
CA GLN A 121 -8.42 8.32 -10.80
C GLN A 121 -9.07 8.79 -12.11
N THR A 122 -10.25 9.40 -12.01
CA THR A 122 -10.99 9.84 -13.18
C THR A 122 -10.61 11.27 -13.56
N TYR A 123 -9.39 11.45 -14.01
CA TYR A 123 -8.97 12.76 -14.49
C TYR A 123 -9.10 12.81 -16.00
N ARG A 124 -9.76 13.85 -16.50
CA ARG A 124 -9.83 14.11 -17.94
C ARG A 124 -9.07 15.38 -18.25
N LYS A 125 -8.06 15.25 -19.06
CA LYS A 125 -7.29 16.39 -19.52
C LYS A 125 -7.95 16.95 -20.79
N HIS A 126 -8.24 18.24 -20.77
CA HIS A 126 -8.77 18.96 -21.91
C HIS A 126 -7.76 19.99 -22.41
N GLY A 127 -7.53 20.00 -23.69
CA GLY A 127 -6.66 20.99 -24.30
C GLY A 127 -5.28 20.57 -24.61
#